data_4be580e9489b94b69f8a5b7d96265744
#
_entry.id   4be580e9489b94b69f8a5b7d96265744
#
_cell.length_a   1.000
_cell.length_b   1.000
_cell.length_c   1.000
_cell.angle_alpha   90.00
_cell.angle_beta   90.00
_cell.angle_gamma   90.00
#
_symmetry.space_group_name_H-M   'P 1'
#
loop_
_entity.id
_entity.type
_entity.pdbx_description
1 polymer ?
#
loop_
_entity_poly.entity_id
_entity_poly.type
_entity_poly.pdbx_seq_one_letter_code
_entity_poly.pdbx_strand_id
1 'polypeptide(L)'
;MNDQKTVLVSGHFNVLHPGHLRLLRFAAECGDRLIVAIESDRIAGEVAHVPEQLRLEGVVSNSWVDEAFLIDEPASVVVGRLRPDIVVKGKEHQSRFNPEQEIVESYGGRLLFGSGESTFSSIDLLRKEFYQSTVDEITLPLEFLARHSIEVTRLVYLLQHFASLKVCVVGDIIVDEYITCEPLGMSQEDPTIVV
;
A
#
# COMPACT_ATOMS: atom_id res chain seq x y z
N MET A 1 14.51 -29.38 11.21
CA MET A 1 13.59 -28.88 10.18
C MET A 1 13.65 -27.39 10.31
N ASN A 2 14.07 -26.66 9.29
CA ASN A 2 14.00 -25.19 9.32
C ASN A 2 12.52 -24.82 9.33
N ASP A 3 12.05 -24.28 10.43
CA ASP A 3 10.67 -23.79 10.60
C ASP A 3 10.58 -22.44 9.86
N GLN A 4 10.38 -22.51 8.55
CA GLN A 4 10.32 -21.33 7.68
C GLN A 4 9.00 -20.61 7.93
N LYS A 5 9.09 -19.41 8.47
CA LYS A 5 7.96 -18.62 8.88
C LYS A 5 7.21 -18.05 7.68
N THR A 6 5.96 -18.47 7.51
CA THR A 6 5.12 -18.11 6.37
C THR A 6 4.22 -16.91 6.69
N VAL A 7 4.21 -15.94 5.80
CA VAL A 7 3.37 -14.73 5.88
C VAL A 7 2.37 -14.73 4.75
N LEU A 8 1.12 -14.44 5.04
CA LEU A 8 0.05 -14.31 4.05
C LEU A 8 -0.49 -12.89 4.01
N VAL A 9 -0.62 -12.37 2.80
CA VAL A 9 -1.37 -11.13 2.50
C VAL A 9 -2.50 -11.47 1.53
N SER A 10 -3.67 -10.90 1.71
CA SER A 10 -4.80 -11.08 0.79
C SER A 10 -5.43 -9.75 0.38
N GLY A 11 -5.98 -9.68 -0.83
CA GLY A 11 -6.67 -8.49 -1.31
C GLY A 11 -6.96 -8.49 -2.81
N HIS A 12 -7.50 -7.39 -3.29
CA HIS A 12 -7.85 -7.23 -4.71
C HIS A 12 -6.65 -6.87 -5.60
N PHE A 13 -5.74 -6.02 -5.14
CA PHE A 13 -4.54 -5.54 -5.86
C PHE A 13 -4.82 -4.99 -7.27
N ASN A 14 -5.90 -4.22 -7.44
CA ASN A 14 -6.28 -3.65 -8.73
C ASN A 14 -5.14 -2.91 -9.43
N VAL A 15 -4.46 -2.02 -8.71
CA VAL A 15 -3.26 -1.32 -9.16
C VAL A 15 -2.28 -1.30 -7.99
N LEU A 16 -1.06 -1.75 -8.23
CA LEU A 16 -0.01 -1.64 -7.24
C LEU A 16 0.41 -0.17 -7.09
N HIS A 17 0.19 0.38 -5.93
CA HIS A 17 0.57 1.74 -5.56
C HIS A 17 1.52 1.73 -4.36
N PRO A 18 2.17 2.84 -4.00
CA PRO A 18 3.13 2.89 -2.90
C PRO A 18 2.62 2.32 -1.56
N GLY A 19 1.31 2.35 -1.31
CA GLY A 19 0.68 1.71 -0.13
C GLY A 19 0.78 0.19 -0.18
N HIS A 20 0.46 -0.44 -1.31
CA HIS A 20 0.63 -1.87 -1.51
C HIS A 20 2.12 -2.28 -1.42
N LEU A 21 3.02 -1.53 -2.04
CA LEU A 21 4.45 -1.83 -1.98
C LEU A 21 4.99 -1.80 -0.55
N ARG A 22 4.57 -0.83 0.27
CA ARG A 22 4.93 -0.79 1.70
C ARG A 22 4.33 -1.96 2.48
N LEU A 23 3.07 -2.33 2.19
CA LEU A 23 2.42 -3.49 2.81
C LEU A 23 3.17 -4.78 2.49
N LEU A 24 3.50 -5.03 1.22
CA LEU A 24 4.23 -6.23 0.78
C LEU A 24 5.64 -6.26 1.38
N ARG A 25 6.35 -5.15 1.38
CA ARG A 25 7.66 -5.04 2.03
C ARG A 25 7.57 -5.35 3.52
N PHE A 26 6.64 -4.72 4.24
CA PHE A 26 6.43 -4.99 5.66
C PHE A 26 6.09 -6.46 5.92
N ALA A 27 5.24 -7.06 5.10
CA ALA A 27 4.89 -8.46 5.21
C ALA A 27 6.12 -9.37 4.98
N ALA A 28 6.95 -9.09 3.99
CA ALA A 28 8.19 -9.83 3.74
C ALA A 28 9.19 -9.72 4.91
N GLU A 29 9.24 -8.57 5.59
CA GLU A 29 10.09 -8.37 6.78
C GLU A 29 9.56 -9.12 8.03
N CYS A 30 8.29 -9.61 8.01
CA CYS A 30 7.69 -10.33 9.13
C CYS A 30 8.01 -11.83 9.17
N GLY A 31 8.50 -12.42 8.07
CA GLY A 31 8.78 -13.85 7.99
C GLY A 31 9.77 -14.18 6.88
N ASP A 32 9.90 -15.49 6.59
CA ASP A 32 10.89 -16.01 5.63
C ASP A 32 10.29 -16.26 4.24
N ARG A 33 8.96 -16.31 4.13
CA ARG A 33 8.23 -16.55 2.89
C ARG A 33 6.95 -15.76 2.85
N LEU A 34 6.82 -14.89 1.84
CA LEU A 34 5.61 -14.10 1.60
C LEU A 34 4.74 -14.72 0.52
N ILE A 35 3.53 -15.08 0.89
CA ILE A 35 2.48 -15.57 -0.01
C ILE A 35 1.41 -14.49 -0.16
N VAL A 36 0.98 -14.23 -1.39
CA VAL A 36 -0.09 -13.26 -1.67
C VAL A 36 -1.28 -13.96 -2.33
N ALA A 37 -2.43 -13.89 -1.69
CA ALA A 37 -3.70 -14.40 -2.18
C ALA A 37 -4.52 -13.27 -2.80
N ILE A 38 -4.77 -13.36 -4.11
CA ILE A 38 -5.47 -12.32 -4.86
C ILE A 38 -6.90 -12.78 -5.13
N GLU A 39 -7.88 -12.00 -4.73
CA GLU A 39 -9.28 -12.33 -5.00
C GLU A 39 -9.57 -12.31 -6.50
N SER A 40 -10.18 -13.39 -7.02
CA SER A 40 -10.60 -13.48 -8.41
C SER A 40 -11.65 -12.42 -8.76
N ASP A 41 -11.87 -12.19 -10.05
CA ASP A 41 -12.91 -11.26 -10.52
C ASP A 41 -14.30 -11.70 -10.04
N ARG A 42 -14.53 -13.01 -9.87
CA ARG A 42 -15.79 -13.56 -9.35
C ARG A 42 -16.06 -13.15 -7.89
N ILE A 43 -15.04 -13.13 -7.04
CA ILE A 43 -15.18 -12.79 -5.62
C ILE A 43 -15.11 -11.27 -5.43
N ALA A 44 -14.20 -10.61 -6.09
CA ALA A 44 -14.01 -9.17 -6.00
C ALA A 44 -15.21 -8.40 -6.61
N GLY A 45 -15.90 -8.98 -7.60
CA GLY A 45 -17.05 -8.36 -8.24
C GLY A 45 -16.73 -6.98 -8.81
N GLU A 46 -17.62 -6.02 -8.58
CA GLU A 46 -17.47 -4.64 -9.08
C GLU A 46 -16.29 -3.86 -8.49
N VAL A 47 -15.66 -4.38 -7.43
CA VAL A 47 -14.47 -3.76 -6.84
C VAL A 47 -13.22 -4.03 -7.68
N ALA A 48 -13.20 -5.13 -8.44
CA ALA A 48 -12.13 -5.44 -9.37
C ALA A 48 -12.29 -4.63 -10.67
N HIS A 49 -11.42 -3.65 -10.89
CA HIS A 49 -11.39 -2.84 -12.10
C HIS A 49 -10.35 -3.32 -13.11
N VAL A 50 -9.41 -4.16 -12.68
CA VAL A 50 -8.36 -4.74 -13.50
C VAL A 50 -8.55 -6.26 -13.54
N PRO A 51 -8.51 -6.91 -14.73
CA PRO A 51 -8.65 -8.36 -14.85
C PRO A 51 -7.70 -9.13 -13.92
N GLU A 52 -8.19 -10.20 -13.31
CA GLU A 52 -7.46 -10.97 -12.30
C GLU A 52 -6.06 -11.43 -12.73
N GLN A 53 -5.88 -11.78 -14.00
CA GLN A 53 -4.59 -12.22 -14.52
C GLN A 53 -3.55 -11.09 -14.52
N LEU A 54 -3.95 -9.86 -14.88
CA LEU A 54 -3.07 -8.70 -14.83
C LEU A 54 -2.74 -8.29 -13.38
N ARG A 55 -3.70 -8.46 -12.47
CA ARG A 55 -3.47 -8.22 -11.04
C ARG A 55 -2.48 -9.23 -10.46
N LEU A 56 -2.62 -10.50 -10.85
CA LEU A 56 -1.69 -11.56 -10.48
C LEU A 56 -0.29 -11.30 -11.04
N GLU A 57 -0.18 -10.96 -12.32
CA GLU A 57 1.09 -10.62 -12.97
C GLU A 57 1.80 -9.46 -12.26
N GLY A 58 1.06 -8.39 -11.94
CA GLY A 58 1.60 -7.24 -11.21
C GLY A 58 2.16 -7.62 -9.84
N VAL A 59 1.47 -8.49 -9.09
CA VAL A 59 1.92 -8.94 -7.77
C VAL A 59 3.12 -9.88 -7.88
N VAL A 60 3.09 -10.86 -8.79
CA VAL A 60 4.21 -11.81 -9.00
C VAL A 60 5.48 -11.10 -9.44
N SER A 61 5.37 -10.01 -10.17
CA SER A 61 6.53 -9.21 -10.61
C SER A 61 7.23 -8.46 -9.47
N ASN A 62 6.68 -8.49 -8.25
CA ASN A 62 7.26 -7.82 -7.10
C ASN A 62 8.30 -8.72 -6.39
N SER A 63 9.52 -8.21 -6.22
CA SER A 63 10.65 -8.97 -5.66
C SER A 63 10.51 -9.40 -4.20
N TRP A 64 9.54 -8.85 -3.45
CA TRP A 64 9.26 -9.27 -2.07
C TRP A 64 8.30 -10.44 -1.99
N VAL A 65 7.65 -10.81 -3.10
CA VAL A 65 6.63 -11.86 -3.15
C VAL A 65 7.27 -13.17 -3.60
N ASP A 66 7.21 -14.19 -2.76
CA ASP A 66 7.74 -15.52 -3.08
C ASP A 66 6.72 -16.34 -3.87
N GLU A 67 5.43 -16.15 -3.58
CA GLU A 67 4.34 -16.85 -4.25
C GLU A 67 3.09 -15.97 -4.29
N ALA A 68 2.37 -16.00 -5.41
CA ALA A 68 1.05 -15.40 -5.51
C ALA A 68 0.10 -16.28 -6.32
N PHE A 69 -1.17 -16.29 -5.96
CA PHE A 69 -2.21 -17.06 -6.65
C PHE A 69 -3.59 -16.42 -6.50
N LEU A 70 -4.48 -16.78 -7.41
CA LEU A 70 -5.87 -16.36 -7.38
C LEU A 70 -6.67 -17.22 -6.40
N ILE A 71 -7.60 -16.60 -5.69
CA ILE A 71 -8.54 -17.28 -4.80
C ILE A 71 -9.98 -17.02 -5.23
N ASP A 72 -10.76 -18.10 -5.23
CA ASP A 72 -12.19 -18.12 -5.52
C ASP A 72 -13.04 -18.33 -4.26
N GLU A 73 -12.45 -18.16 -3.11
CA GLU A 73 -13.05 -18.34 -1.80
C GLU A 73 -12.62 -17.19 -0.86
N PRO A 74 -13.37 -16.91 0.21
CA PRO A 74 -12.99 -15.87 1.16
C PRO A 74 -11.58 -16.09 1.73
N ALA A 75 -10.83 -15.00 1.94
CA ALA A 75 -9.48 -15.06 2.49
C ALA A 75 -9.41 -15.84 3.83
N SER A 76 -10.44 -15.77 4.64
CA SER A 76 -10.56 -16.52 5.89
C SER A 76 -10.48 -18.05 5.69
N VAL A 77 -11.07 -18.58 4.62
CA VAL A 77 -11.01 -20.01 4.28
C VAL A 77 -9.58 -20.39 3.87
N VAL A 78 -8.95 -19.53 3.07
CA VAL A 78 -7.55 -19.71 2.64
C VAL A 78 -6.60 -19.71 3.84
N VAL A 79 -6.79 -18.77 4.79
CA VAL A 79 -6.03 -18.75 6.07
C VAL A 79 -6.18 -20.07 6.83
N GLY A 80 -7.41 -20.59 6.96
CA GLY A 80 -7.67 -21.85 7.65
C GLY A 80 -7.00 -23.06 6.98
N ARG A 81 -6.91 -23.05 5.64
CA ARG A 81 -6.29 -24.12 4.85
C ARG A 81 -4.76 -24.04 4.86
N LEU A 82 -4.17 -22.87 4.61
CA LEU A 82 -2.73 -22.67 4.51
C LEU A 82 -2.04 -22.58 5.88
N ARG A 83 -2.77 -22.14 6.90
CA ARG A 83 -2.28 -21.96 8.27
C ARG A 83 -0.97 -21.17 8.34
N PRO A 84 -0.90 -19.95 7.75
CA PRO A 84 0.30 -19.14 7.81
C PRO A 84 0.61 -18.72 9.26
N ASP A 85 1.87 -18.56 9.61
CA ASP A 85 2.28 -18.07 10.93
C ASP A 85 1.81 -16.64 11.20
N ILE A 86 1.76 -15.85 10.12
CA ILE A 86 1.35 -14.45 10.18
C ILE A 86 0.41 -14.14 9.01
N VAL A 87 -0.69 -13.45 9.32
CA VAL A 87 -1.53 -12.79 8.31
C VAL A 87 -1.28 -11.29 8.44
N VAL A 88 -1.00 -10.62 7.33
CA VAL A 88 -0.80 -9.16 7.30
C VAL A 88 -1.92 -8.52 6.49
N LYS A 89 -2.54 -7.49 7.06
CA LYS A 89 -3.57 -6.65 6.41
C LYS A 89 -3.18 -5.18 6.44
N GLY A 90 -3.76 -4.39 5.56
CA GLY A 90 -3.61 -2.95 5.59
C GLY A 90 -4.20 -2.35 6.88
N LYS A 91 -3.62 -1.24 7.34
CA LYS A 91 -4.04 -0.58 8.59
C LYS A 91 -5.51 -0.12 8.55
N GLU A 92 -6.05 0.15 7.39
CA GLU A 92 -7.47 0.48 7.16
C GLU A 92 -8.45 -0.60 7.62
N HIS A 93 -7.95 -1.83 7.82
CA HIS A 93 -8.74 -2.96 8.33
C HIS A 93 -8.67 -3.10 9.87
N GLN A 94 -7.80 -2.37 10.54
CA GLN A 94 -7.54 -2.54 11.98
C GLN A 94 -8.78 -2.25 12.86
N SER A 95 -9.61 -1.28 12.45
CA SER A 95 -10.84 -0.91 13.18
C SER A 95 -12.09 -1.67 12.74
N ARG A 96 -11.94 -2.63 11.81
CA ARG A 96 -13.03 -3.42 11.26
C ARG A 96 -13.01 -4.85 11.80
N PHE A 97 -14.15 -5.54 11.70
CA PHE A 97 -14.20 -6.98 11.95
C PHE A 97 -13.35 -7.72 10.90
N ASN A 98 -12.44 -8.57 11.38
CA ASN A 98 -11.54 -9.36 10.54
C ASN A 98 -11.80 -10.86 10.82
N PRO A 99 -12.54 -11.55 9.94
CA PRO A 99 -12.87 -12.97 10.16
C PRO A 99 -11.62 -13.87 10.20
N GLU A 100 -10.52 -13.45 9.60
CA GLU A 100 -9.24 -14.17 9.62
C GLU A 100 -8.59 -14.20 11.01
N GLN A 101 -8.92 -13.24 11.87
CA GLN A 101 -8.28 -13.10 13.19
C GLN A 101 -8.52 -14.34 14.07
N GLU A 102 -9.77 -14.72 14.25
CA GLU A 102 -10.12 -15.88 15.07
C GLU A 102 -9.50 -17.18 14.52
N ILE A 103 -9.46 -17.29 13.19
CA ILE A 103 -8.91 -18.47 12.52
C ILE A 103 -7.40 -18.55 12.73
N VAL A 104 -6.67 -17.47 12.48
CA VAL A 104 -5.20 -17.45 12.62
C VAL A 104 -4.78 -17.68 14.06
N GLU A 105 -5.49 -17.09 15.03
CA GLU A 105 -5.23 -17.26 16.46
C GLU A 105 -5.55 -18.68 16.95
N SER A 106 -6.53 -19.36 16.34
CA SER A 106 -6.92 -20.72 16.73
C SER A 106 -5.81 -21.77 16.61
N TYR A 107 -4.82 -21.54 15.74
CA TYR A 107 -3.67 -22.45 15.57
C TYR A 107 -2.33 -21.81 15.99
N GLY A 108 -2.36 -20.66 16.69
CA GLY A 108 -1.18 -20.00 17.26
C GLY A 108 -0.48 -19.01 16.32
N GLY A 109 -1.06 -18.73 15.15
CA GLY A 109 -0.60 -17.65 14.27
C GLY A 109 -1.02 -16.27 14.76
N ARG A 110 -0.67 -15.21 14.02
CA ARG A 110 -0.97 -13.82 14.39
C ARG A 110 -1.49 -13.01 13.21
N LEU A 111 -2.45 -12.12 13.48
CA LEU A 111 -2.87 -11.08 12.56
C LEU A 111 -2.11 -9.79 12.87
N LEU A 112 -1.42 -9.23 11.88
CA LEU A 112 -0.71 -7.95 11.97
C LEU A 112 -1.32 -6.95 10.99
N PHE A 113 -1.29 -5.68 11.38
CA PHE A 113 -1.71 -4.60 10.50
C PHE A 113 -0.47 -3.81 10.05
N GLY A 114 -0.24 -3.80 8.73
CA GLY A 114 0.85 -3.06 8.12
C GLY A 114 0.59 -1.56 8.18
N SER A 115 1.62 -0.77 8.47
CA SER A 115 1.53 0.68 8.45
C SER A 115 1.51 1.22 7.02
N GLY A 116 0.31 1.31 6.44
CA GLY A 116 0.12 2.33 5.43
C GLY A 116 0.08 3.69 6.12
N GLU A 117 1.17 4.40 6.19
CA GLU A 117 1.19 5.76 6.75
C GLU A 117 0.45 6.79 5.87
N SER A 118 -0.11 6.33 4.77
CA SER A 118 -1.05 7.08 3.94
C SER A 118 -2.16 6.13 3.48
N THR A 119 -3.39 6.51 3.73
CA THR A 119 -4.59 5.86 3.23
C THR A 119 -4.71 6.07 1.71
N PHE A 120 -3.89 5.39 0.94
CA PHE A 120 -4.07 5.35 -0.52
C PHE A 120 -4.69 4.02 -0.89
N SER A 121 -5.99 4.02 -1.14
CA SER A 121 -6.59 2.94 -1.92
C SER A 121 -6.40 3.24 -3.42
N SER A 122 -6.37 2.21 -4.26
CA SER A 122 -6.33 2.40 -5.73
C SER A 122 -7.48 3.31 -6.20
N ILE A 123 -8.65 3.18 -5.58
CA ILE A 123 -9.84 3.99 -5.86
C ILE A 123 -9.63 5.44 -5.43
N ASP A 124 -9.00 5.68 -4.28
CA ASP A 124 -8.76 7.05 -3.80
C ASP A 124 -7.71 7.77 -4.63
N LEU A 125 -6.72 7.05 -5.16
CA LEU A 125 -5.78 7.59 -6.14
C LEU A 125 -6.49 7.96 -7.44
N LEU A 126 -7.28 7.05 -8.00
CA LEU A 126 -8.07 7.30 -9.21
C LEU A 126 -9.08 8.43 -8.99
N ARG A 127 -9.75 8.48 -7.83
CA ARG A 127 -10.67 9.58 -7.50
C ARG A 127 -9.95 10.92 -7.36
N LYS A 128 -8.78 10.97 -6.73
CA LYS A 128 -7.98 12.21 -6.64
C LYS A 128 -7.51 12.67 -8.00
N GLU A 129 -7.03 11.79 -8.84
CA GLU A 129 -6.55 12.11 -10.19
C GLU A 129 -7.70 12.60 -11.10
N PHE A 130 -8.88 11.93 -11.05
CA PHE A 130 -9.97 12.20 -12.01
C PHE A 130 -11.11 13.06 -11.48
N TYR A 131 -11.28 13.25 -10.14
CA TYR A 131 -12.44 13.93 -9.57
C TYR A 131 -12.14 15.08 -8.62
N GLN A 132 -10.89 15.30 -8.20
CA GLN A 132 -10.54 16.36 -7.27
C GLN A 132 -9.47 17.31 -7.81
N SER A 133 -9.89 18.27 -8.63
CA SER A 133 -9.17 19.53 -8.81
C SER A 133 -9.56 20.58 -7.74
N THR A 134 -9.72 20.18 -6.49
CA THR A 134 -10.08 21.10 -5.41
C THR A 134 -9.19 20.87 -4.19
N VAL A 135 -8.39 21.90 -3.92
CA VAL A 135 -7.73 22.27 -2.66
C VAL A 135 -7.28 21.08 -1.79
N ASP A 136 -5.98 20.85 -1.78
CA ASP A 136 -5.31 19.92 -0.86
C ASP A 136 -5.54 20.34 0.59
N GLU A 137 -6.50 19.71 1.28
CA GLU A 137 -6.52 19.73 2.73
C GLU A 137 -5.35 18.89 3.25
N ILE A 138 -4.33 19.56 3.74
CA ILE A 138 -3.21 18.91 4.43
C ILE A 138 -3.73 18.41 5.78
N THR A 139 -4.04 17.12 5.87
CA THR A 139 -4.37 16.49 7.14
C THR A 139 -3.10 16.09 7.89
N LEU A 140 -2.99 16.51 9.15
CA LEU A 140 -1.87 16.14 10.01
C LEU A 140 -1.90 14.63 10.30
N PRO A 141 -0.77 13.91 10.14
CA PRO A 141 -0.66 12.48 10.43
C PRO A 141 -0.57 12.23 11.94
N LEU A 142 -1.68 12.45 12.66
CA LEU A 142 -1.70 12.45 14.13
C LEU A 142 -1.18 11.15 14.77
N GLU A 143 -1.46 10.00 14.15
CA GLU A 143 -0.99 8.70 14.66
C GLU A 143 0.52 8.51 14.49
N PHE A 144 1.10 9.00 13.39
CA PHE A 144 2.54 9.01 13.20
C PHE A 144 3.21 9.89 14.26
N LEU A 145 2.69 11.10 14.46
CA LEU A 145 3.20 12.04 15.46
C LEU A 145 3.16 11.42 16.86
N ALA A 146 2.05 10.79 17.24
CA ALA A 146 1.89 10.15 18.53
C ALA A 146 2.86 8.97 18.72
N ARG A 147 3.00 8.10 17.71
CA ARG A 147 3.88 6.92 17.75
C ARG A 147 5.35 7.28 17.90
N HIS A 148 5.77 8.38 17.29
CA HIS A 148 7.15 8.87 17.34
C HIS A 148 7.38 9.94 18.40
N SER A 149 6.39 10.21 19.27
CA SER A 149 6.44 11.23 20.30
C SER A 149 6.83 12.63 19.74
N ILE A 150 6.30 12.95 18.55
CA ILE A 150 6.56 14.22 17.90
C ILE A 150 5.46 15.21 18.25
N GLU A 151 5.82 16.29 18.93
CA GLU A 151 4.92 17.39 19.24
C GLU A 151 4.97 18.47 18.15
N VAL A 152 3.80 18.84 17.59
CA VAL A 152 3.70 19.88 16.56
C VAL A 152 4.24 21.21 17.03
N THR A 153 4.02 21.56 18.31
CA THR A 153 4.57 22.79 18.93
C THR A 153 6.09 22.83 18.89
N ARG A 154 6.74 21.68 19.11
CA ARG A 154 8.21 21.56 19.02
C ARG A 154 8.69 21.72 17.57
N LEU A 155 7.94 21.19 16.60
CA LEU A 155 8.27 21.38 15.17
C LEU A 155 8.19 22.85 14.78
N VAL A 156 7.13 23.56 15.18
CA VAL A 156 6.99 25.02 14.94
C VAL A 156 8.15 25.79 15.56
N TYR A 157 8.53 25.47 16.79
CA TYR A 157 9.69 26.09 17.44
C TYR A 157 10.99 25.87 16.66
N LEU A 158 11.26 24.64 16.19
CA LEU A 158 12.43 24.33 15.37
C LEU A 158 12.44 25.09 14.06
N LEU A 159 11.29 25.16 13.36
CA LEU A 159 11.15 25.92 12.12
C LEU A 159 11.47 27.41 12.30
N GLN A 160 11.04 28.00 13.41
CA GLN A 160 11.38 29.40 13.71
C GLN A 160 12.88 29.61 13.90
N HIS A 161 13.61 28.61 14.41
CA HIS A 161 15.06 28.64 14.57
C HIS A 161 15.82 28.47 13.26
N PHE A 162 15.20 27.89 12.22
CA PHE A 162 15.85 27.73 10.91
C PHE A 162 16.30 29.06 10.30
N ALA A 163 15.58 30.15 10.56
CA ALA A 163 15.95 31.49 10.08
C ALA A 163 17.31 31.96 10.57
N SER A 164 17.81 31.41 11.69
CA SER A 164 19.12 31.74 12.27
C SER A 164 20.27 30.85 11.78
N LEU A 165 19.96 29.77 11.05
CA LEU A 165 20.96 28.81 10.58
C LEU A 165 21.69 29.36 9.35
N LYS A 166 22.99 29.09 9.29
CA LYS A 166 23.80 29.28 8.07
C LYS A 166 23.92 27.94 7.38
N VAL A 167 23.27 27.79 6.23
CA VAL A 167 23.27 26.56 5.46
C VAL A 167 24.15 26.72 4.23
N CYS A 168 25.05 25.74 4.01
CA CYS A 168 25.81 25.63 2.76
C CYS A 168 25.23 24.46 1.98
N VAL A 169 24.77 24.70 0.76
CA VAL A 169 24.28 23.68 -0.15
C VAL A 169 25.36 23.41 -1.18
N VAL A 170 25.76 22.13 -1.29
CA VAL A 170 26.74 21.68 -2.29
C VAL A 170 26.07 20.62 -3.15
N GLY A 171 26.02 20.87 -4.46
CA GLY A 171 25.37 19.95 -5.41
C GLY A 171 25.21 20.60 -6.78
N ASP A 172 24.64 19.85 -7.72
CA ASP A 172 24.34 20.34 -9.05
C ASP A 172 23.08 21.22 -9.03
N ILE A 173 23.07 22.24 -9.86
CA ILE A 173 21.87 23.07 -10.07
C ILE A 173 20.97 22.37 -11.07
N ILE A 174 19.77 22.01 -10.64
CA ILE A 174 18.71 21.48 -11.51
C ILE A 174 17.70 22.60 -11.71
N VAL A 175 17.40 22.90 -12.96
CA VAL A 175 16.35 23.85 -13.33
C VAL A 175 15.23 23.07 -14.00
N ASP A 176 14.06 23.02 -13.35
CA ASP A 176 12.85 22.41 -13.90
C ASP A 176 11.98 23.50 -14.53
N GLU A 177 11.50 23.23 -15.72
CA GLU A 177 10.50 24.06 -16.41
C GLU A 177 9.16 23.34 -16.41
N TYR A 178 8.14 23.95 -15.81
CA TYR A 178 6.78 23.41 -15.79
C TYR A 178 5.97 24.09 -16.90
N ILE A 179 5.57 23.30 -17.90
CA ILE A 179 4.72 23.75 -18.99
C ILE A 179 3.31 23.25 -18.73
N THR A 180 2.35 24.15 -18.60
CA THR A 180 0.93 23.78 -18.51
C THR A 180 0.42 23.51 -19.90
N CYS A 181 -0.05 22.30 -20.15
CA CYS A 181 -0.58 21.86 -21.42
C CYS A 181 -2.02 21.34 -21.27
N GLU A 182 -2.82 21.46 -22.31
CA GLU A 182 -4.13 20.82 -22.39
C GLU A 182 -3.98 19.44 -23.04
N PRO A 183 -4.50 18.35 -22.44
CA PRO A 183 -4.39 17.03 -23.00
C PRO A 183 -5.24 16.92 -24.28
N LEU A 184 -4.63 16.50 -25.38
CA LEU A 184 -5.28 16.26 -26.66
C LEU A 184 -5.85 14.84 -26.80
N GLY A 185 -5.35 13.88 -26.02
CA GLY A 185 -5.76 12.49 -26.05
C GLY A 185 -4.64 11.52 -25.71
N MET A 186 -4.91 10.23 -25.95
CA MET A 186 -3.90 9.17 -25.80
C MET A 186 -3.13 8.98 -27.10
N SER A 187 -1.82 8.76 -27.00
CA SER A 187 -1.02 8.34 -28.16
C SER A 187 -1.51 6.99 -28.71
N GLN A 188 -1.44 6.81 -30.02
CA GLN A 188 -1.75 5.53 -30.68
C GLN A 188 -0.57 4.55 -30.65
N GLU A 189 0.63 5.04 -30.37
CA GLU A 189 1.87 4.25 -30.41
C GLU A 189 2.33 3.83 -29.01
N ASP A 190 2.14 4.70 -28.00
CA ASP A 190 2.52 4.45 -26.62
C ASP A 190 1.40 4.86 -25.66
N PRO A 191 1.28 4.22 -24.48
CA PRO A 191 0.26 4.58 -23.48
C PRO A 191 0.58 5.90 -22.77
N THR A 192 0.82 6.96 -23.54
CA THR A 192 1.16 8.29 -23.06
C THR A 192 0.10 9.31 -23.46
N ILE A 193 -0.08 10.34 -22.63
CA ILE A 193 -0.98 11.46 -22.93
C ILE A 193 -0.27 12.41 -23.91
N VAL A 194 -0.94 12.73 -25.00
CA VAL A 194 -0.49 13.75 -25.96
C VAL A 194 -1.01 15.10 -25.52
N VAL A 195 -0.13 16.09 -25.45
CA VAL A 195 -0.40 17.48 -25.08
C VAL A 195 0.02 18.44 -26.17
#